data_d73c26cbbeedb079428832608d9b0e9c
#
_entry.id   d73c26cbbeedb079428832608d9b0e9c
#
_cell.length_a   1.000
_cell.length_b   1.000
_cell.length_c   1.000
_cell.angle_alpha   90.00
_cell.angle_beta   90.00
_cell.angle_gamma   90.00
#
_symmetry.space_group_name_H-M   'P 1'
#
loop_
_entity.id
_entity.type
_entity.pdbx_description
1 polymer ?
#
loop_
_entity_poly.entity_id
_entity_poly.type
_entity_poly.pdbx_seq_one_letter_code
_entity_poly.pdbx_strand_id
1 'polypeptide(L)'
;MWKSRLLGAVAALCFVTPALAKPPVWIVRDADSEILLFGSVHVLPPGLDWEPERLRAALAAADDVWFELPIDPASEAHTGQLAMSKGVLPRDQTLSSMLSPKGRERLLKACLRFHISPGLLDRYEPWYAEVILAVMEFQAAGADADSGVEKMLSAQAPATAQRRAFESPEQQIDMFDSAPRAAQIASGSTSTRRAFG
;
A
#
# COMPACT_ATOMS: atom_id res chain seq x y z
N MET A 1 39.62 -62.99 1.69
CA MET A 1 39.76 -61.80 2.52
C MET A 1 39.42 -60.56 1.65
N TRP A 2 38.17 -60.13 1.67
CA TRP A 2 37.65 -59.00 0.85
C TRP A 2 37.48 -57.79 1.76
N LYS A 3 38.25 -56.74 1.55
CA LYS A 3 38.14 -55.49 2.28
C LYS A 3 37.16 -54.58 1.56
N SER A 4 35.95 -54.43 2.12
CA SER A 4 34.94 -53.47 1.69
C SER A 4 35.39 -52.05 2.06
N ARG A 5 35.58 -51.20 1.06
CA ARG A 5 35.78 -49.74 1.27
C ARG A 5 34.40 -49.07 1.20
N LEU A 6 33.91 -48.60 2.35
CA LEU A 6 32.76 -47.69 2.46
C LEU A 6 33.20 -46.29 2.02
N LEU A 7 32.75 -45.81 0.86
CA LEU A 7 32.82 -44.42 0.47
C LEU A 7 31.62 -43.71 1.14
N GLY A 8 31.92 -42.89 2.12
CA GLY A 8 30.92 -41.97 2.70
C GLY A 8 30.70 -40.79 1.74
N ALA A 9 29.51 -40.70 1.10
CA ALA A 9 29.10 -39.55 0.38
C ALA A 9 28.58 -38.47 1.38
N VAL A 10 29.37 -37.40 1.56
CA VAL A 10 28.93 -36.20 2.29
C VAL A 10 28.05 -35.43 1.33
N ALA A 11 26.73 -35.50 1.51
CA ALA A 11 25.77 -34.61 0.84
C ALA A 11 25.85 -33.22 1.48
N ALA A 12 26.49 -32.29 0.80
CA ALA A 12 26.43 -30.86 1.16
C ALA A 12 25.04 -30.34 0.85
N LEU A 13 24.20 -30.19 1.88
CA LEU A 13 22.93 -29.44 1.77
C LEU A 13 23.29 -27.95 1.59
N CYS A 14 23.28 -27.49 0.36
CA CYS A 14 23.26 -26.07 0.06
C CYS A 14 21.89 -25.52 0.50
N PHE A 15 21.84 -24.90 1.68
CA PHE A 15 20.69 -24.06 2.06
C PHE A 15 20.70 -22.83 1.13
N VAL A 16 19.93 -22.90 0.07
CA VAL A 16 19.61 -21.72 -0.73
C VAL A 16 18.59 -20.93 0.10
N THR A 17 19.09 -19.98 0.86
CA THR A 17 18.20 -18.96 1.44
C THR A 17 17.56 -18.22 0.27
N PRO A 18 16.21 -18.10 0.19
CA PRO A 18 15.60 -17.26 -0.82
C PRO A 18 16.11 -15.83 -0.58
N ALA A 19 16.95 -15.33 -1.48
CA ALA A 19 17.26 -13.92 -1.51
C ALA A 19 15.94 -13.23 -1.82
N LEU A 20 15.35 -12.56 -0.84
CA LEU A 20 14.21 -11.67 -1.05
C LEU A 20 14.72 -10.58 -1.99
N ALA A 21 14.32 -10.66 -3.25
CA ALA A 21 14.69 -9.67 -4.25
C ALA A 21 14.12 -8.31 -3.81
N LYS A 22 14.97 -7.31 -3.68
CA LYS A 22 14.54 -5.95 -3.39
C LYS A 22 13.70 -5.41 -4.56
N PRO A 23 12.75 -4.52 -4.30
CA PRO A 23 11.92 -3.93 -5.35
C PRO A 23 12.77 -3.29 -6.45
N PRO A 24 12.32 -3.32 -7.71
CA PRO A 24 13.06 -2.76 -8.83
C PRO A 24 13.10 -1.23 -8.76
N VAL A 25 14.22 -0.67 -9.20
CA VAL A 25 14.42 0.76 -9.44
C VAL A 25 14.58 0.97 -10.93
N TRP A 26 13.76 1.83 -11.52
CA TRP A 26 13.88 2.21 -12.92
C TRP A 26 14.64 3.52 -13.04
N ILE A 27 15.42 3.66 -14.09
CA ILE A 27 16.28 4.84 -14.32
C ILE A 27 16.06 5.35 -15.71
N VAL A 28 15.77 6.64 -15.78
CA VAL A 28 15.72 7.41 -17.02
C VAL A 28 16.90 8.38 -17.01
N ARG A 29 17.67 8.40 -18.07
CA ARG A 29 18.85 9.26 -18.21
C ARG A 29 18.86 9.95 -19.56
N ASP A 30 19.34 11.16 -19.55
CA ASP A 30 19.79 11.87 -20.75
C ASP A 30 21.25 12.34 -20.60
N ALA A 31 21.67 13.39 -21.33
CA ALA A 31 23.06 13.82 -21.38
C ALA A 31 23.55 14.45 -20.06
N ASP A 32 22.65 15.06 -19.29
CA ASP A 32 22.97 15.89 -18.12
C ASP A 32 22.04 15.65 -16.92
N SER A 33 21.08 14.72 -17.00
CA SER A 33 20.17 14.42 -15.90
C SER A 33 19.90 12.93 -15.71
N GLU A 34 19.52 12.57 -14.49
CA GLU A 34 19.08 11.21 -14.13
C GLU A 34 17.82 11.30 -13.26
N ILE A 35 16.80 10.53 -13.62
CA ILE A 35 15.59 10.36 -12.84
C ILE A 35 15.49 8.90 -12.40
N LEU A 36 15.30 8.67 -11.09
CA LEU A 36 14.96 7.38 -10.55
C LEU A 36 13.46 7.29 -10.30
N LEU A 37 12.86 6.19 -10.76
CA LEU A 37 11.47 5.86 -10.49
C LEU A 37 11.42 4.62 -9.59
N PHE A 38 10.65 4.73 -8.53
CA PHE A 38 10.47 3.66 -7.56
C PHE A 38 9.00 3.54 -7.16
N GLY A 39 8.48 2.30 -7.11
CA GLY A 39 7.12 2.06 -6.66
C GLY A 39 7.01 2.16 -5.14
N SER A 40 6.05 2.94 -4.65
CA SER A 40 5.82 3.11 -3.22
C SER A 40 4.74 2.17 -2.68
N VAL A 41 4.80 1.93 -1.38
CA VAL A 41 3.76 1.28 -0.58
C VAL A 41 3.56 2.10 0.68
N HIS A 42 2.33 2.55 0.91
CA HIS A 42 2.02 3.50 1.99
C HIS A 42 2.14 2.91 3.40
N VAL A 43 2.08 1.60 3.55
CA VAL A 43 2.14 0.89 4.84
C VAL A 43 3.00 -0.35 4.71
N LEU A 44 3.95 -0.54 5.63
CA LEU A 44 4.85 -1.71 5.66
C LEU A 44 5.03 -2.19 7.11
N PRO A 45 5.33 -3.48 7.31
CA PRO A 45 5.80 -3.96 8.62
C PRO A 45 7.07 -3.22 9.02
N PRO A 46 7.17 -2.77 10.28
CA PRO A 46 8.38 -2.15 10.81
C PRO A 46 9.60 -3.06 10.66
N GLY A 47 10.75 -2.48 10.31
CA GLY A 47 12.03 -3.21 10.23
C GLY A 47 12.20 -4.08 8.97
N LEU A 48 11.30 -4.01 8.00
CA LEU A 48 11.48 -4.69 6.72
C LEU A 48 12.64 -4.07 5.92
N ASP A 49 13.60 -4.89 5.50
CA ASP A 49 14.71 -4.45 4.63
C ASP A 49 14.29 -4.46 3.16
N TRP A 50 13.53 -3.44 2.77
CA TRP A 50 13.01 -3.27 1.42
C TRP A 50 13.86 -2.37 0.52
N GLU A 51 14.64 -1.44 1.10
CA GLU A 51 15.29 -0.35 0.38
C GLU A 51 16.51 -0.83 -0.43
N PRO A 52 16.52 -0.70 -1.78
CA PRO A 52 17.69 -0.95 -2.59
C PRO A 52 18.82 0.07 -2.31
N GLU A 53 20.06 -0.40 -2.22
CA GLU A 53 21.23 0.48 -1.99
C GLU A 53 21.35 1.60 -3.03
N ARG A 54 21.01 1.28 -4.28
CA ARG A 54 21.00 2.28 -5.37
C ARG A 54 19.98 3.41 -5.13
N LEU A 55 18.79 3.07 -4.60
CA LEU A 55 17.77 4.09 -4.26
C LEU A 55 18.30 5.00 -3.14
N ARG A 56 18.88 4.40 -2.10
CA ARG A 56 19.46 5.15 -0.97
C ARG A 56 20.57 6.10 -1.43
N ALA A 57 21.48 5.63 -2.28
CA ALA A 57 22.56 6.44 -2.81
C ALA A 57 22.05 7.61 -3.66
N ALA A 58 21.06 7.37 -4.52
CA ALA A 58 20.45 8.40 -5.33
C ALA A 58 19.67 9.42 -4.49
N LEU A 59 18.91 8.96 -3.49
CA LEU A 59 18.18 9.85 -2.58
C LEU A 59 19.11 10.79 -1.82
N ALA A 60 20.26 10.27 -1.37
CA ALA A 60 21.26 11.08 -0.65
C ALA A 60 21.87 12.20 -1.53
N ALA A 61 21.82 12.08 -2.84
CA ALA A 61 22.35 13.05 -3.81
C ALA A 61 21.22 13.82 -4.55
N ALA A 62 19.96 13.62 -4.20
CA ALA A 62 18.85 14.20 -4.90
C ALA A 62 18.68 15.69 -4.60
N ASP A 63 18.47 16.49 -5.63
CA ASP A 63 18.07 17.90 -5.53
C ASP A 63 16.55 18.05 -5.40
N ASP A 64 15.78 17.16 -6.05
CA ASP A 64 14.33 17.10 -6.02
C ASP A 64 13.85 15.68 -5.68
N VAL A 65 12.86 15.57 -4.79
CA VAL A 65 12.18 14.32 -4.49
C VAL A 65 10.68 14.50 -4.70
N TRP A 66 10.11 13.64 -5.54
CA TRP A 66 8.70 13.69 -5.91
C TRP A 66 7.93 12.54 -5.27
N PHE A 67 6.82 12.83 -4.64
CA PHE A 67 5.90 11.88 -4.05
C PHE A 67 4.55 11.91 -4.76
N GLU A 68 3.72 10.91 -4.52
CA GLU A 68 2.34 10.93 -5.03
C GLU A 68 1.57 12.11 -4.44
N LEU A 69 1.62 12.27 -3.12
CA LEU A 69 1.03 13.39 -2.37
C LEU A 69 2.09 14.14 -1.55
N PRO A 70 1.80 15.37 -1.12
CA PRO A 70 2.64 16.06 -0.13
C PRO A 70 2.75 15.23 1.16
N ILE A 71 3.98 15.00 1.63
CA ILE A 71 4.27 14.23 2.84
C ILE A 71 4.50 15.20 4.01
N ASP A 72 3.43 15.78 4.51
CA ASP A 72 3.43 16.63 5.69
C ASP A 72 2.13 16.43 6.49
N PRO A 73 2.14 16.66 7.83
CA PRO A 73 0.99 16.40 8.69
C PRO A 73 -0.28 17.19 8.31
N ALA A 74 -0.14 18.39 7.75
CA ALA A 74 -1.29 19.22 7.37
C ALA A 74 -1.98 18.65 6.14
N SER A 75 -1.21 18.26 5.13
CA SER A 75 -1.71 17.61 3.92
C SER A 75 -2.33 16.23 4.22
N GLU A 76 -1.70 15.43 5.10
CA GLU A 76 -2.26 14.15 5.54
C GLU A 76 -3.62 14.35 6.25
N ALA A 77 -3.70 15.30 7.19
CA ALA A 77 -4.94 15.61 7.89
C ALA A 77 -6.04 16.12 6.93
N HIS A 78 -5.66 16.96 5.97
CA HIS A 78 -6.57 17.48 4.95
C HIS A 78 -7.10 16.36 4.05
N THR A 79 -6.24 15.46 3.57
CA THR A 79 -6.64 14.27 2.80
C THR A 79 -7.65 13.43 3.57
N GLY A 80 -7.38 13.18 4.85
CA GLY A 80 -8.31 12.43 5.72
C GLY A 80 -9.67 13.11 5.88
N GLN A 81 -9.70 14.44 6.03
CA GLN A 81 -10.94 15.22 6.11
C GLN A 81 -11.74 15.19 4.80
N LEU A 82 -11.06 15.32 3.66
CA LEU A 82 -11.68 15.21 2.33
C LEU A 82 -12.27 13.81 2.13
N ALA A 83 -11.50 12.77 2.42
CA ALA A 83 -11.96 11.39 2.31
C ALA A 83 -13.21 11.13 3.18
N MET A 84 -13.20 11.61 4.43
CA MET A 84 -14.35 11.49 5.31
C MET A 84 -15.56 12.27 4.79
N SER A 85 -15.38 13.49 4.29
CA SER A 85 -16.47 14.34 3.84
C SER A 85 -17.14 13.81 2.57
N LYS A 86 -16.35 13.30 1.62
CA LYS A 86 -16.83 12.75 0.34
C LYS A 86 -17.23 11.28 0.43
N GLY A 87 -16.64 10.55 1.37
CA GLY A 87 -16.87 9.12 1.56
C GLY A 87 -18.17 8.77 2.30
N VAL A 88 -18.99 9.76 2.70
CA VAL A 88 -20.25 9.50 3.41
C VAL A 88 -21.42 9.53 2.44
N LEU A 89 -22.20 8.45 2.42
CA LEU A 89 -23.41 8.34 1.63
C LEU A 89 -24.52 9.31 2.10
N PRO A 90 -25.40 9.76 1.18
CA PRO A 90 -26.66 10.42 1.52
C PRO A 90 -27.46 9.61 2.55
N ARG A 91 -28.29 10.30 3.36
CA ARG A 91 -28.98 9.64 4.49
C ARG A 91 -29.95 8.53 4.08
N ASP A 92 -30.47 8.59 2.87
CA ASP A 92 -31.43 7.67 2.26
C ASP A 92 -30.76 6.50 1.53
N GLN A 93 -29.42 6.44 1.52
CA GLN A 93 -28.65 5.39 0.86
C GLN A 93 -27.81 4.60 1.88
N THR A 94 -27.56 3.32 1.55
CA THR A 94 -26.69 2.45 2.33
C THR A 94 -25.81 1.63 1.39
N LEU A 95 -24.58 1.34 1.82
CA LEU A 95 -23.66 0.51 1.05
C LEU A 95 -24.28 -0.88 0.76
N SER A 96 -24.90 -1.49 1.76
CA SER A 96 -25.51 -2.81 1.62
C SER A 96 -26.64 -2.86 0.57
N SER A 97 -27.37 -1.74 0.36
CA SER A 97 -28.41 -1.66 -0.68
C SER A 97 -27.83 -1.70 -2.10
N MET A 98 -26.59 -1.30 -2.27
CA MET A 98 -25.87 -1.27 -3.56
C MET A 98 -25.17 -2.59 -3.89
N LEU A 99 -24.97 -3.46 -2.90
CA LEU A 99 -24.24 -4.70 -3.05
C LEU A 99 -25.14 -5.88 -3.47
N SER A 100 -24.58 -6.80 -4.26
CA SER A 100 -25.19 -8.09 -4.51
C SER A 100 -25.31 -8.90 -3.21
N PRO A 101 -26.16 -9.96 -3.15
CA PRO A 101 -26.26 -10.83 -1.96
C PRO A 101 -24.88 -11.35 -1.51
N LYS A 102 -24.02 -11.74 -2.46
CA LYS A 102 -22.65 -12.19 -2.19
C LYS A 102 -21.74 -11.06 -1.70
N GLY A 103 -21.94 -9.84 -2.19
CA GLY A 103 -21.23 -8.66 -1.70
C GLY A 103 -21.57 -8.33 -0.24
N ARG A 104 -22.85 -8.39 0.11
CA ARG A 104 -23.31 -8.20 1.51
C ARG A 104 -22.74 -9.26 2.46
N GLU A 105 -22.70 -10.51 2.03
CA GLU A 105 -22.11 -11.58 2.83
C GLU A 105 -20.61 -11.32 3.10
N ARG A 106 -19.85 -10.87 2.08
CA ARG A 106 -18.43 -10.50 2.24
C ARG A 106 -18.25 -9.32 3.18
N LEU A 107 -19.06 -8.27 3.01
CA LEU A 107 -19.03 -7.11 3.90
C LEU A 107 -19.25 -7.52 5.35
N LEU A 108 -20.23 -8.37 5.62
CA LEU A 108 -20.49 -8.89 6.95
C LEU A 108 -19.31 -9.71 7.52
N LYS A 109 -18.70 -10.57 6.70
CA LYS A 109 -17.51 -11.33 7.10
C LYS A 109 -16.34 -10.40 7.46
N ALA A 110 -16.11 -9.35 6.67
CA ALA A 110 -15.09 -8.35 6.95
C ALA A 110 -15.38 -7.59 8.26
N CYS A 111 -16.63 -7.17 8.46
CA CYS A 111 -17.05 -6.54 9.70
C CYS A 111 -16.79 -7.43 10.92
N LEU A 112 -17.14 -8.70 10.84
CA LEU A 112 -16.90 -9.66 11.92
C LEU A 112 -15.40 -9.85 12.20
N ARG A 113 -14.60 -9.99 11.15
CA ARG A 113 -13.14 -10.17 11.27
C ARG A 113 -12.46 -9.00 11.97
N PHE A 114 -12.86 -7.77 11.64
CA PHE A 114 -12.24 -6.55 12.17
C PHE A 114 -13.00 -5.95 13.34
N HIS A 115 -14.03 -6.63 13.87
CA HIS A 115 -14.85 -6.15 14.98
C HIS A 115 -15.50 -4.77 14.71
N ILE A 116 -15.87 -4.51 13.45
CA ILE A 116 -16.56 -3.28 13.04
C ILE A 116 -18.06 -3.51 13.05
N SER A 117 -18.82 -2.51 13.51
CA SER A 117 -20.28 -2.51 13.33
C SER A 117 -20.64 -2.44 11.83
N PRO A 118 -21.42 -3.39 11.31
CA PRO A 118 -21.88 -3.30 9.91
C PRO A 118 -22.59 -1.98 9.59
N GLY A 119 -23.36 -1.43 10.53
CA GLY A 119 -24.05 -0.15 10.38
C GLY A 119 -23.12 1.05 10.23
N LEU A 120 -21.85 0.95 10.69
CA LEU A 120 -20.86 2.00 10.47
C LEU A 120 -20.41 2.02 9.01
N LEU A 121 -19.98 0.87 8.47
CA LEU A 121 -19.55 0.79 7.06
C LEU A 121 -20.69 1.03 6.09
N ASP A 122 -21.93 0.74 6.49
CA ASP A 122 -23.12 0.94 5.67
C ASP A 122 -23.43 2.42 5.38
N ARG A 123 -22.77 3.33 6.10
CA ARG A 123 -22.87 4.78 5.90
C ARG A 123 -21.91 5.36 4.87
N TYR A 124 -20.98 4.53 4.36
CA TYR A 124 -19.91 5.02 3.50
C TYR A 124 -20.10 4.62 2.04
N GLU A 125 -19.54 5.48 1.16
CA GLU A 125 -19.37 5.19 -0.25
C GLU A 125 -18.55 3.90 -0.43
N PRO A 126 -18.78 3.10 -1.50
CA PRO A 126 -18.07 1.84 -1.71
C PRO A 126 -16.54 2.01 -1.68
N TRP A 127 -16.02 3.05 -2.34
CA TRP A 127 -14.58 3.32 -2.37
C TRP A 127 -14.01 3.60 -0.97
N TYR A 128 -14.74 4.36 -0.14
CA TYR A 128 -14.24 4.72 1.18
C TYR A 128 -14.32 3.54 2.16
N ALA A 129 -15.36 2.74 2.08
CA ALA A 129 -15.45 1.48 2.82
C ALA A 129 -14.32 0.52 2.44
N GLU A 130 -13.93 0.46 1.15
CA GLU A 130 -12.79 -0.34 0.69
C GLU A 130 -11.47 0.18 1.27
N VAL A 131 -11.23 1.48 1.28
CA VAL A 131 -10.03 2.08 1.88
C VAL A 131 -9.94 1.73 3.37
N ILE A 132 -11.04 1.88 4.12
CA ILE A 132 -11.09 1.53 5.54
C ILE A 132 -10.72 0.05 5.75
N LEU A 133 -11.34 -0.86 4.99
CA LEU A 133 -11.08 -2.28 5.11
C LEU A 133 -9.64 -2.65 4.71
N ALA A 134 -9.08 -2.02 3.69
CA ALA A 134 -7.70 -2.22 3.29
C ALA A 134 -6.71 -1.78 4.38
N VAL A 135 -6.92 -0.61 4.98
CA VAL A 135 -6.10 -0.13 6.11
C VAL A 135 -6.15 -1.12 7.28
N MET A 136 -7.33 -1.60 7.63
CA MET A 136 -7.48 -2.59 8.71
C MET A 136 -6.82 -3.94 8.40
N GLU A 137 -6.86 -4.38 7.15
CA GLU A 137 -6.15 -5.59 6.71
C GLU A 137 -4.63 -5.44 6.87
N PHE A 138 -4.06 -4.31 6.44
CA PHE A 138 -2.65 -4.04 6.61
C PHE A 138 -2.25 -3.94 8.09
N GLN A 139 -3.05 -3.27 8.92
CA GLN A 139 -2.80 -3.19 10.35
C GLN A 139 -2.87 -4.56 11.03
N ALA A 140 -3.83 -5.40 10.65
CA ALA A 140 -3.93 -6.77 11.15
C ALA A 140 -2.75 -7.64 10.73
N ALA A 141 -2.10 -7.32 9.60
CA ALA A 141 -0.86 -7.95 9.14
C ALA A 141 0.40 -7.35 9.80
N GLY A 142 0.25 -6.42 10.75
CA GLY A 142 1.37 -5.77 11.44
C GLY A 142 2.03 -4.64 10.67
N ALA A 143 1.38 -4.14 9.62
CA ALA A 143 1.90 -2.99 8.88
C ALA A 143 1.55 -1.67 9.60
N ASP A 144 2.46 -0.70 9.43
CA ASP A 144 2.38 0.62 10.02
C ASP A 144 2.58 1.69 8.93
N ALA A 145 1.80 2.77 9.00
CA ALA A 145 1.89 3.89 8.08
C ALA A 145 3.21 4.67 8.22
N ASP A 146 3.77 4.74 9.42
CA ASP A 146 5.06 5.42 9.64
C ASP A 146 6.23 4.62 9.05
N SER A 147 6.04 3.34 8.77
CA SER A 147 6.98 2.47 8.05
C SER A 147 6.76 2.48 6.53
N GLY A 148 5.80 3.25 6.02
CA GLY A 148 5.54 3.38 4.59
C GLY A 148 6.72 3.96 3.83
N VAL A 149 6.91 3.50 2.58
CA VAL A 149 8.05 3.86 1.73
C VAL A 149 8.20 5.38 1.60
N GLU A 150 7.13 6.09 1.30
CA GLU A 150 7.16 7.53 1.08
C GLU A 150 7.57 8.31 2.33
N LYS A 151 7.01 7.96 3.49
CA LYS A 151 7.40 8.59 4.76
C LYS A 151 8.87 8.34 5.10
N MET A 152 9.33 7.10 4.91
CA MET A 152 10.73 6.76 5.15
C MET A 152 11.66 7.50 4.20
N LEU A 153 11.37 7.55 2.90
CA LEU A 153 12.18 8.29 1.93
C LEU A 153 12.14 9.80 2.18
N SER A 154 10.98 10.36 2.54
CA SER A 154 10.86 11.78 2.89
C SER A 154 11.70 12.14 4.12
N ALA A 155 11.76 11.27 5.12
CA ALA A 155 12.57 11.47 6.32
C ALA A 155 14.08 11.34 6.05
N GLN A 156 14.47 10.50 5.07
CA GLN A 156 15.88 10.26 4.69
C GLN A 156 16.40 11.28 3.68
N ALA A 157 15.53 11.91 2.91
CA ALA A 157 15.91 12.88 1.89
C ALA A 157 16.68 14.06 2.50
N PRO A 158 17.73 14.58 1.83
CA PRO A 158 18.49 15.74 2.31
C PRO A 158 17.58 16.93 2.64
N ALA A 159 17.92 17.67 3.66
CA ALA A 159 17.17 18.90 4.03
C ALA A 159 17.18 19.94 2.92
N THR A 160 18.19 19.91 2.05
CA THR A 160 18.35 20.78 0.88
C THR A 160 17.49 20.34 -0.30
N ALA A 161 17.07 19.07 -0.37
CA ALA A 161 16.25 18.56 -1.46
C ALA A 161 14.83 19.18 -1.42
N GLN A 162 14.36 19.62 -2.57
CA GLN A 162 12.98 20.08 -2.70
C GLN A 162 12.03 18.88 -2.69
N ARG A 163 11.00 18.94 -1.83
CA ARG A 163 9.93 17.95 -1.79
C ARG A 163 8.75 18.45 -2.61
N ARG A 164 8.36 17.65 -3.58
CA ARG A 164 7.28 17.95 -4.51
C ARG A 164 6.26 16.83 -4.52
N ALA A 165 5.09 17.08 -5.07
CA ALA A 165 4.05 16.08 -5.24
C ALA A 165 3.50 16.13 -6.68
N PHE A 166 3.05 14.96 -7.17
CA PHE A 166 2.40 14.84 -8.46
C PHE A 166 0.93 15.24 -8.39
N GLU A 167 0.28 14.99 -7.25
CA GLU A 167 -1.14 15.21 -7.02
C GLU A 167 -1.39 16.07 -5.79
N SER A 168 -2.53 16.76 -5.77
CA SER A 168 -3.07 17.34 -4.55
C SER A 168 -3.99 16.36 -3.83
N PRO A 169 -4.25 16.55 -2.52
CA PRO A 169 -5.25 15.78 -1.79
C PRO A 169 -6.62 15.74 -2.49
N GLU A 170 -7.06 16.87 -3.06
CA GLU A 170 -8.32 16.98 -3.79
C GLU A 170 -8.33 16.10 -5.03
N GLN A 171 -7.26 16.14 -5.83
CA GLN A 171 -7.14 15.34 -7.05
C GLN A 171 -7.20 13.85 -6.74
N GLN A 172 -6.49 13.39 -5.72
CA GLN A 172 -6.49 11.98 -5.33
C GLN A 172 -7.87 11.53 -4.84
N ILE A 173 -8.50 12.28 -3.95
CA ILE A 173 -9.84 11.91 -3.45
C ILE A 173 -10.88 11.98 -4.56
N ASP A 174 -10.77 12.94 -5.48
CA ASP A 174 -11.67 13.04 -6.63
C ASP A 174 -11.54 11.84 -7.58
N MET A 175 -10.37 11.25 -7.75
CA MET A 175 -10.20 10.02 -8.54
C MET A 175 -11.01 8.85 -7.96
N PHE A 176 -11.05 8.70 -6.64
CA PHE A 176 -11.85 7.65 -6.00
C PHE A 176 -13.35 7.97 -6.07
N ASP A 177 -13.72 9.20 -5.74
CA ASP A 177 -15.11 9.62 -5.60
C ASP A 177 -15.83 9.70 -6.96
N SER A 178 -15.15 10.19 -8.01
CA SER A 178 -15.71 10.30 -9.35
C SER A 178 -15.76 8.98 -10.14
N ALA A 179 -15.11 7.92 -9.65
CA ALA A 179 -15.16 6.63 -10.31
C ALA A 179 -16.59 6.10 -10.41
N PRO A 180 -17.02 5.51 -11.55
CA PRO A 180 -18.34 4.95 -11.69
C PRO A 180 -18.66 3.98 -10.54
N ARG A 181 -19.85 4.07 -9.94
CA ARG A 181 -20.29 3.25 -8.80
C ARG A 181 -20.06 1.74 -9.03
N ALA A 182 -20.34 1.28 -10.25
CA ALA A 182 -20.09 -0.12 -10.61
C ALA A 182 -18.61 -0.52 -10.53
N ALA A 183 -17.70 0.40 -10.89
CA ALA A 183 -16.25 0.17 -10.78
C ALA A 183 -15.82 0.13 -9.32
N GLN A 184 -16.29 1.07 -8.48
CA GLN A 184 -16.02 1.07 -7.05
C GLN A 184 -16.46 -0.23 -6.37
N ILE A 185 -17.65 -0.76 -6.70
CA ILE A 185 -18.15 -2.03 -6.15
C ILE A 185 -17.33 -3.23 -6.68
N ALA A 186 -16.87 -3.18 -7.92
CA ALA A 186 -16.09 -4.26 -8.52
C ALA A 186 -14.67 -4.34 -7.92
N SER A 187 -14.00 -3.21 -7.64
CA SER A 187 -12.68 -3.16 -7.01
C SER A 187 -12.74 -3.76 -5.60
N GLY A 188 -13.69 -3.37 -4.77
CA GLY A 188 -13.91 -3.94 -3.43
C GLY A 188 -14.16 -5.45 -3.46
N SER A 189 -14.78 -5.96 -4.53
CA SER A 189 -14.98 -7.41 -4.71
C SER A 189 -13.69 -8.18 -4.99
N THR A 190 -12.66 -7.51 -5.51
CA THR A 190 -11.35 -8.10 -5.87
C THR A 190 -10.38 -8.07 -4.69
N SER A 191 -10.33 -6.96 -3.95
CA SER A 191 -9.53 -6.81 -2.75
C SER A 191 -9.95 -7.79 -1.65
N THR A 192 -11.26 -7.91 -1.40
CA THR A 192 -11.79 -8.92 -0.48
C THR A 192 -11.59 -10.36 -0.94
N ARG A 193 -11.40 -10.60 -2.25
CA ARG A 193 -11.08 -11.94 -2.77
C ARG A 193 -9.65 -12.37 -2.44
N ARG A 194 -8.69 -11.45 -2.44
CA ARG A 194 -7.30 -11.72 -2.04
C ARG A 194 -7.14 -11.93 -0.52
N ALA A 195 -8.01 -11.31 0.26
CA ALA A 195 -7.99 -11.42 1.71
C ALA A 195 -8.64 -12.71 2.26
N PHE A 196 -9.50 -13.38 1.46
CA PHE A 196 -10.30 -14.54 1.87
C PHE A 196 -10.20 -15.76 0.93
N GLY A 197 -9.25 -15.76 -0.01
CA GLY A 197 -8.90 -16.89 -0.90
C GLY A 197 -7.60 -17.57 -0.46
#